data_eaa0dcab73a8f1e14a7e7f0166b3cdc5
#
_entry.id   eaa0dcab73a8f1e14a7e7f0166b3cdc5
#
_cell.length_a   1.000
_cell.length_b   1.000
_cell.length_c   1.000
_cell.angle_alpha   90.00
_cell.angle_beta   90.00
_cell.angle_gamma   90.00
#
_symmetry.space_group_name_H-M   'P 1'
#
loop_
_entity.id
_entity.type
_entity.pdbx_description
1 polymer ?
#
loop_
_entity_poly.entity_id
_entity_poly.type
_entity_poly.pdbx_seq_one_letter_code
_entity_poly.pdbx_strand_id
1 'polypeptide(L)'
;LEKAEKIWSEMEFSRVMSVDDDWMRQFFQGEQKLGDILAELGRVFRDGGVDAAPLRKLIHENVDEEKIRGCGKEFFIVTFSLTDMKELELSVSDIPEGRLEDFLLACAYLVGFKNEPMGDGKRDIDGGIFNNVPADVLVEKGYTDLIEIRIYGPGREPRVSLPEDGEMYQIGPRVKLGSIIEFDR
;
A
#
# COMPACT_ATOMS: atom_id res chain seq x y z
N LEU A 1 -16.92 3.22 -9.25
CA LEU A 1 -16.65 4.40 -8.40
C LEU A 1 -17.41 4.30 -7.08
N GLU A 2 -18.73 4.13 -7.05
CA GLU A 2 -19.57 4.07 -5.84
C GLU A 2 -19.07 3.04 -4.80
N LYS A 3 -18.67 1.83 -5.23
CA LYS A 3 -18.12 0.81 -4.32
C LYS A 3 -16.81 1.26 -3.68
N ALA A 4 -15.91 1.86 -4.46
CA ALA A 4 -14.63 2.37 -3.96
C ALA A 4 -14.84 3.54 -3.00
N GLU A 5 -15.72 4.48 -3.35
CA GLU A 5 -16.09 5.60 -2.49
C GLU A 5 -16.65 5.12 -1.14
N LYS A 6 -17.53 4.12 -1.16
CA LYS A 6 -18.07 3.53 0.07
C LYS A 6 -16.96 2.89 0.92
N ILE A 7 -16.05 2.11 0.32
CA ILE A 7 -14.93 1.49 1.05
C ILE A 7 -14.11 2.56 1.76
N TRP A 8 -13.74 3.64 1.04
CA TRP A 8 -12.91 4.70 1.61
C TRP A 8 -13.64 5.57 2.63
N SER A 9 -14.95 5.82 2.46
CA SER A 9 -15.74 6.61 3.41
C SER A 9 -16.02 5.88 4.72
N GLU A 10 -15.98 4.55 4.71
CA GLU A 10 -16.19 3.68 5.88
C GLU A 10 -14.87 3.11 6.41
N MET A 11 -13.71 3.66 5.99
CA MET A 11 -12.41 3.15 6.41
C MET A 11 -12.12 3.52 7.86
N GLU A 12 -11.77 2.50 8.65
CA GLU A 12 -11.32 2.60 10.04
C GLU A 12 -10.01 1.82 10.20
N PHE A 13 -9.27 2.09 11.28
CA PHE A 13 -8.00 1.39 11.55
C PHE A 13 -8.18 -0.12 11.65
N SER A 14 -9.23 -0.56 12.33
CA SER A 14 -9.58 -1.98 12.51
C SER A 14 -9.90 -2.72 11.22
N ARG A 15 -10.22 -2.01 10.13
CA ARG A 15 -10.41 -2.61 8.79
C ARG A 15 -9.11 -2.87 8.05
N VAL A 16 -8.02 -2.24 8.48
CA VAL A 16 -6.70 -2.33 7.84
C VAL A 16 -5.74 -3.14 8.70
N MET A 17 -5.84 -3.00 10.02
CA MET A 17 -4.92 -3.63 10.95
C MET A 17 -5.65 -4.07 12.23
N SER A 18 -5.14 -5.08 12.90
CA SER A 18 -5.73 -5.59 14.17
C SER A 18 -5.37 -4.66 15.33
N VAL A 19 -6.07 -3.52 15.40
CA VAL A 19 -5.96 -2.52 16.46
C VAL A 19 -7.34 -2.06 16.91
N ASP A 20 -7.40 -1.42 18.08
CA ASP A 20 -8.60 -0.78 18.57
C ASP A 20 -8.70 0.65 18.00
N ASP A 21 -9.85 0.98 17.38
CA ASP A 21 -10.06 2.26 16.70
C ASP A 21 -10.06 3.42 17.69
N ASP A 22 -10.66 3.25 18.89
CA ASP A 22 -10.70 4.31 19.89
C ASP A 22 -9.31 4.58 20.47
N TRP A 23 -8.52 3.50 20.68
CA TRP A 23 -7.13 3.63 21.10
C TRP A 23 -6.31 4.40 20.07
N MET A 24 -6.46 4.08 18.78
CA MET A 24 -5.75 4.76 17.69
C MET A 24 -6.14 6.24 17.58
N ARG A 25 -7.44 6.57 17.70
CA ARG A 25 -7.89 7.97 17.69
C ARG A 25 -7.26 8.77 18.84
N GLN A 26 -7.32 8.24 20.07
CA GLN A 26 -6.71 8.87 21.25
C GLN A 26 -5.18 9.02 21.08
N PHE A 27 -4.50 8.05 20.45
CA PHE A 27 -3.07 8.12 20.16
C PHE A 27 -2.75 9.31 19.25
N PHE A 28 -3.49 9.49 18.16
CA PHE A 28 -3.29 10.62 17.24
C PHE A 28 -3.68 11.96 17.83
N GLN A 29 -4.65 11.99 18.74
CA GLN A 29 -5.04 13.18 19.49
C GLN A 29 -4.06 13.54 20.61
N GLY A 30 -3.08 12.68 20.88
CA GLY A 30 -2.08 12.89 21.94
C GLY A 30 -2.65 12.68 23.37
N GLU A 31 -3.77 11.99 23.49
CA GLU A 31 -4.44 11.75 24.77
C GLU A 31 -3.93 10.52 25.53
N GLN A 32 -3.13 9.68 24.85
CA GLN A 32 -2.57 8.46 25.44
C GLN A 32 -1.43 8.75 26.42
N LYS A 33 -1.40 8.01 27.51
CA LYS A 33 -0.30 8.07 28.47
C LYS A 33 0.91 7.29 27.92
N LEU A 34 2.12 7.79 28.18
CA LEU A 34 3.35 7.16 27.74
C LEU A 34 3.45 5.68 28.15
N GLY A 35 2.96 5.32 29.34
CA GLY A 35 2.94 3.93 29.83
C GLY A 35 2.07 3.01 28.96
N ASP A 36 0.92 3.48 28.52
CA ASP A 36 -0.02 2.73 27.70
C ASP A 36 0.54 2.53 26.28
N ILE A 37 1.18 3.59 25.75
CA ILE A 37 1.89 3.51 24.46
C ILE A 37 3.01 2.47 24.51
N LEU A 38 3.84 2.51 25.56
CA LEU A 38 4.95 1.55 25.71
C LEU A 38 4.45 0.11 25.91
N ALA A 39 3.35 -0.08 26.63
CA ALA A 39 2.74 -1.39 26.81
C ALA A 39 2.23 -1.96 25.48
N GLU A 40 1.55 -1.14 24.67
CA GLU A 40 1.02 -1.54 23.35
C GLU A 40 2.16 -1.84 22.36
N LEU A 41 3.18 -0.97 22.28
CA LEU A 41 4.37 -1.25 21.47
C LEU A 41 5.05 -2.57 21.90
N GLY A 42 5.16 -2.81 23.22
CA GLY A 42 5.71 -4.06 23.74
C GLY A 42 4.88 -5.30 23.35
N ARG A 43 3.56 -5.17 23.23
CA ARG A 43 2.67 -6.20 22.72
C ARG A 43 2.92 -6.46 21.23
N VAL A 44 2.88 -5.42 20.43
CA VAL A 44 3.12 -5.47 18.98
C VAL A 44 4.48 -6.11 18.66
N PHE A 45 5.55 -5.73 19.39
CA PHE A 45 6.86 -6.34 19.18
C PHE A 45 6.92 -7.82 19.56
N ARG A 46 6.25 -8.25 20.65
CA ARG A 46 6.18 -9.66 21.03
C ARG A 46 5.44 -10.51 20.01
N ASP A 47 4.42 -9.94 19.38
CA ASP A 47 3.57 -10.63 18.39
C ASP A 47 4.20 -10.60 16.99
N GLY A 48 5.38 -9.98 16.83
CA GLY A 48 6.13 -9.92 15.58
C GLY A 48 5.66 -8.83 14.62
N GLY A 49 4.88 -7.87 15.10
CA GLY A 49 4.37 -6.73 14.34
C GLY A 49 2.85 -6.60 14.42
N VAL A 50 2.33 -5.55 13.80
CA VAL A 50 0.89 -5.31 13.66
C VAL A 50 0.30 -6.31 12.66
N ASP A 51 -0.77 -7.00 13.04
CA ASP A 51 -1.43 -7.95 12.16
C ASP A 51 -2.28 -7.26 11.09
N ALA A 52 -2.02 -7.57 9.83
CA ALA A 52 -2.72 -7.06 8.65
C ALA A 52 -3.83 -8.00 8.14
N ALA A 53 -4.26 -8.99 8.93
CA ALA A 53 -5.34 -9.90 8.56
C ALA A 53 -6.64 -9.15 8.16
N PRO A 54 -7.05 -8.03 8.79
CA PRO A 54 -8.19 -7.26 8.34
C PRO A 54 -8.03 -6.72 6.92
N LEU A 55 -6.85 -6.20 6.57
CA LEU A 55 -6.56 -5.73 5.22
C LEU A 55 -6.60 -6.87 4.19
N ARG A 56 -6.03 -8.03 4.53
CA ARG A 56 -6.12 -9.24 3.69
C ARG A 56 -7.59 -9.59 3.40
N LYS A 57 -8.44 -9.57 4.42
CA LYS A 57 -9.88 -9.80 4.26
C LYS A 57 -10.53 -8.76 3.37
N LEU A 58 -10.21 -7.48 3.57
CA LEU A 58 -10.74 -6.38 2.75
C LEU A 58 -10.36 -6.56 1.27
N ILE A 59 -9.12 -6.92 0.97
CA ILE A 59 -8.64 -7.21 -0.38
C ILE A 59 -9.44 -8.39 -0.95
N HIS A 60 -9.50 -9.51 -0.23
CA HIS A 60 -10.21 -10.72 -0.67
C HIS A 60 -11.68 -10.47 -1.02
N GLU A 61 -12.39 -9.65 -0.24
CA GLU A 61 -13.80 -9.34 -0.46
C GLU A 61 -14.05 -8.37 -1.64
N ASN A 62 -13.03 -7.65 -2.08
CA ASN A 62 -13.20 -6.55 -3.03
C ASN A 62 -12.41 -6.70 -4.33
N VAL A 63 -11.40 -7.54 -4.37
CA VAL A 63 -10.56 -7.80 -5.55
C VAL A 63 -11.08 -9.04 -6.28
N ASP A 64 -11.26 -8.88 -7.58
CA ASP A 64 -11.64 -9.96 -8.49
C ASP A 64 -10.50 -10.12 -9.51
N GLU A 65 -9.62 -11.08 -9.24
CA GLU A 65 -8.41 -11.30 -10.03
C GLU A 65 -8.75 -11.67 -11.49
N GLU A 66 -9.80 -12.47 -11.72
CA GLU A 66 -10.18 -12.86 -13.07
C GLU A 66 -10.61 -11.64 -13.90
N LYS A 67 -11.39 -10.73 -13.29
CA LYS A 67 -11.78 -9.49 -13.97
C LYS A 67 -10.59 -8.56 -14.23
N ILE A 68 -9.64 -8.47 -13.30
CA ILE A 68 -8.44 -7.65 -13.49
C ILE A 68 -7.63 -8.20 -14.67
N ARG A 69 -7.36 -9.50 -14.71
CA ARG A 69 -6.64 -10.13 -15.81
C ARG A 69 -7.38 -10.07 -17.15
N GLY A 70 -8.69 -10.17 -17.11
CA GLY A 70 -9.54 -10.17 -18.32
C GLY A 70 -9.93 -8.78 -18.83
N CYS A 71 -9.61 -7.68 -18.12
CA CYS A 71 -10.11 -6.34 -18.50
C CYS A 71 -9.38 -5.71 -19.71
N GLY A 72 -8.30 -6.33 -20.20
CA GLY A 72 -7.50 -5.82 -21.33
C GLY A 72 -6.68 -4.56 -21.01
N LYS A 73 -6.55 -4.22 -19.74
CA LYS A 73 -5.67 -3.13 -19.25
C LYS A 73 -4.47 -3.72 -18.54
N GLU A 74 -3.33 -3.07 -18.68
CA GLU A 74 -2.15 -3.42 -17.90
C GLU A 74 -2.29 -2.87 -16.47
N PHE A 75 -1.83 -3.65 -15.51
CA PHE A 75 -1.79 -3.28 -14.11
C PHE A 75 -0.44 -3.70 -13.53
N PHE A 76 0.25 -2.76 -12.90
CA PHE A 76 1.58 -2.95 -12.32
C PHE A 76 1.54 -2.73 -10.82
N ILE A 77 2.38 -3.48 -10.13
CA ILE A 77 2.56 -3.41 -8.67
C ILE A 77 4.05 -3.26 -8.39
N VAL A 78 4.40 -2.40 -7.45
CA VAL A 78 5.78 -2.26 -6.96
C VAL A 78 5.85 -2.76 -5.52
N THR A 79 6.72 -3.73 -5.28
CA THR A 79 7.05 -4.25 -3.95
C THR A 79 8.56 -4.26 -3.75
N PHE A 80 9.02 -4.47 -2.53
CA PHE A 80 10.42 -4.71 -2.24
C PHE A 80 10.60 -6.07 -1.57
N SER A 81 11.34 -6.96 -2.21
CA SER A 81 11.66 -8.26 -1.62
C SER A 81 12.74 -8.12 -0.56
N LEU A 82 12.37 -8.38 0.69
CA LEU A 82 13.31 -8.49 1.81
C LEU A 82 14.20 -9.72 1.67
N THR A 83 13.69 -10.78 1.03
CA THR A 83 14.45 -12.01 0.85
C THR A 83 15.54 -11.86 -0.19
N ASP A 84 15.22 -11.25 -1.33
CA ASP A 84 16.15 -11.06 -2.44
C ASP A 84 16.87 -9.70 -2.39
N MET A 85 16.49 -8.82 -1.44
CA MET A 85 17.02 -7.47 -1.26
C MET A 85 16.95 -6.63 -2.55
N LYS A 86 15.81 -6.66 -3.23
CA LYS A 86 15.59 -5.95 -4.48
C LYS A 86 14.17 -5.44 -4.64
N GLU A 87 14.03 -4.36 -5.38
CA GLU A 87 12.76 -3.85 -5.87
C GLU A 87 12.18 -4.79 -6.93
N LEU A 88 10.87 -4.98 -6.88
CA LEU A 88 10.11 -5.81 -7.80
C LEU A 88 9.01 -4.95 -8.44
N GLU A 89 9.13 -4.74 -9.72
CA GLU A 89 8.14 -4.09 -10.58
C GLU A 89 7.43 -5.18 -11.37
N LEU A 90 6.24 -5.52 -10.94
CA LEU A 90 5.52 -6.68 -11.44
C LEU A 90 4.30 -6.25 -12.25
N SER A 91 4.21 -6.70 -13.49
CA SER A 91 2.93 -6.73 -14.20
C SER A 91 2.04 -7.82 -13.60
N VAL A 92 0.74 -7.62 -13.65
CA VAL A 92 -0.21 -8.68 -13.24
C VAL A 92 0.00 -9.99 -14.01
N SER A 93 0.53 -9.90 -15.23
CA SER A 93 0.89 -11.08 -16.05
C SER A 93 2.10 -11.85 -15.51
N ASP A 94 2.96 -11.20 -14.72
CA ASP A 94 4.15 -11.82 -14.11
C ASP A 94 3.80 -12.52 -12.79
N ILE A 95 2.64 -12.17 -12.21
CA ILE A 95 2.14 -12.73 -10.97
C ILE A 95 1.41 -14.04 -11.28
N PRO A 96 1.74 -15.17 -10.62
CA PRO A 96 1.02 -16.42 -10.80
C PRO A 96 -0.48 -16.27 -10.51
N GLU A 97 -1.32 -17.00 -11.25
CA GLU A 97 -2.77 -17.00 -11.03
C GLU A 97 -3.13 -17.40 -9.59
N GLY A 98 -4.10 -16.72 -9.03
CA GLY A 98 -4.53 -16.89 -7.64
C GLY A 98 -3.63 -16.23 -6.61
N ARG A 99 -2.60 -15.44 -7.03
CA ARG A 99 -1.64 -14.83 -6.13
C ARG A 99 -1.68 -13.30 -6.10
N LEU A 100 -2.57 -12.67 -6.88
CA LEU A 100 -2.65 -11.22 -6.95
C LEU A 100 -2.93 -10.58 -5.58
N GLU A 101 -3.79 -11.18 -4.77
CA GLU A 101 -4.11 -10.71 -3.42
C GLU A 101 -2.88 -10.63 -2.51
N ASP A 102 -1.98 -11.61 -2.60
CA ASP A 102 -0.75 -11.62 -1.78
C ASP A 102 0.17 -10.45 -2.15
N PHE A 103 0.33 -10.16 -3.45
CA PHE A 103 1.16 -9.05 -3.91
C PHE A 103 0.52 -7.68 -3.61
N LEU A 104 -0.80 -7.56 -3.70
CA LEU A 104 -1.53 -6.37 -3.27
C LEU A 104 -1.34 -6.12 -1.77
N LEU A 105 -1.40 -7.17 -0.96
CA LEU A 105 -1.15 -7.07 0.47
C LEU A 105 0.31 -6.69 0.75
N ALA A 106 1.27 -7.26 0.01
CA ALA A 106 2.69 -6.91 0.14
C ALA A 106 2.96 -5.43 -0.13
N CYS A 107 2.29 -4.82 -1.14
CA CYS A 107 2.37 -3.38 -1.41
C CYS A 107 1.87 -2.50 -0.26
N ALA A 108 1.17 -3.05 0.71
CA ALA A 108 0.63 -2.35 1.87
C ALA A 108 1.34 -2.71 3.18
N TYR A 109 2.32 -3.60 3.15
CA TYR A 109 3.10 -3.95 4.33
C TYR A 109 4.11 -2.86 4.67
N LEU A 110 3.70 -1.97 5.57
CA LEU A 110 4.59 -0.97 6.15
C LEU A 110 5.57 -1.59 7.14
N VAL A 111 6.67 -0.89 7.40
CA VAL A 111 7.60 -1.26 8.47
C VAL A 111 6.86 -1.26 9.81
N GLY A 112 6.87 -2.41 10.49
CA GLY A 112 6.13 -2.61 11.75
C GLY A 112 4.93 -3.54 11.63
N PHE A 113 4.48 -3.87 10.39
CA PHE A 113 3.50 -4.93 10.20
C PHE A 113 4.14 -6.31 10.35
N LYS A 114 3.35 -7.26 10.84
CA LYS A 114 3.72 -8.67 10.87
C LYS A 114 3.82 -9.21 9.44
N ASN A 115 5.04 -9.24 8.94
CA ASN A 115 5.31 -9.67 7.58
C ASN A 115 5.37 -11.21 7.52
N GLU A 116 4.35 -11.81 6.94
CA GLU A 116 4.29 -13.24 6.70
C GLU A 116 4.95 -13.61 5.36
N PRO A 117 5.60 -14.78 5.25
CA PRO A 117 6.11 -15.25 3.99
C PRO A 117 4.97 -15.38 2.96
N MET A 118 5.22 -14.94 1.73
CA MET A 118 4.34 -15.19 0.60
C MET A 118 4.33 -16.69 0.27
N GLY A 119 3.41 -17.15 -0.59
CA GLY A 119 3.29 -18.58 -0.89
C GLY A 119 4.49 -19.19 -1.59
N ASP A 120 5.45 -18.40 -2.07
CA ASP A 120 6.77 -18.84 -2.53
C ASP A 120 7.83 -18.88 -1.40
N GLY A 121 7.44 -18.57 -0.17
CA GLY A 121 8.29 -18.51 1.00
C GLY A 121 9.09 -17.21 1.14
N LYS A 122 8.97 -16.28 0.20
CA LYS A 122 9.63 -14.97 0.25
C LYS A 122 8.85 -13.97 1.09
N ARG A 123 9.54 -12.95 1.56
CA ARG A 123 8.96 -11.83 2.32
C ARG A 123 9.14 -10.55 1.53
N ASP A 124 8.04 -9.89 1.26
CA ASP A 124 8.01 -8.62 0.55
C ASP A 124 7.37 -7.56 1.43
N ILE A 125 7.73 -6.30 1.20
CA ILE A 125 7.17 -5.12 1.85
C ILE A 125 6.74 -4.10 0.79
N ASP A 126 6.10 -3.02 1.26
CA ASP A 126 5.71 -1.90 0.43
C ASP A 126 6.91 -1.36 -0.37
N GLY A 127 6.77 -1.36 -1.69
CA GLY A 127 7.76 -0.83 -2.62
C GLY A 127 7.87 0.70 -2.56
N GLY A 128 6.89 1.40 -2.03
CA GLY A 128 6.86 2.85 -1.90
C GLY A 128 8.03 3.44 -1.11
N ILE A 129 8.69 2.64 -0.26
CA ILE A 129 9.93 3.05 0.41
C ILE A 129 11.02 3.40 -0.62
N PHE A 130 11.08 2.66 -1.73
CA PHE A 130 12.11 2.78 -2.77
C PHE A 130 11.58 3.51 -4.01
N ASN A 131 10.32 3.27 -4.41
CA ASN A 131 9.65 3.88 -5.55
C ASN A 131 8.19 4.21 -5.18
N ASN A 132 7.99 5.37 -4.54
CA ASN A 132 6.69 5.79 -4.02
C ASN A 132 5.72 6.28 -5.12
N VAL A 133 6.28 6.71 -6.25
CA VAL A 133 5.52 7.16 -7.41
C VAL A 133 6.12 6.50 -8.65
N PRO A 134 5.73 5.26 -8.97
CA PRO A 134 6.38 4.42 -9.97
C PRO A 134 6.00 4.80 -11.41
N ALA A 135 6.06 6.09 -11.76
CA ALA A 135 5.80 6.58 -13.10
C ALA A 135 6.90 6.15 -14.10
N ASP A 136 8.12 5.94 -13.62
CA ASP A 136 9.24 5.39 -14.38
C ASP A 136 8.92 4.00 -14.95
N VAL A 137 8.25 3.13 -14.19
CA VAL A 137 7.79 1.82 -14.66
C VAL A 137 6.91 1.93 -15.91
N LEU A 138 6.00 2.91 -15.94
CA LEU A 138 5.13 3.13 -17.08
C LEU A 138 5.89 3.70 -18.28
N VAL A 139 6.81 4.64 -18.05
CA VAL A 139 7.65 5.21 -19.12
C VAL A 139 8.55 4.14 -19.76
N GLU A 140 9.14 3.25 -18.97
CA GLU A 140 9.94 2.12 -19.45
C GLU A 140 9.12 1.12 -20.28
N LYS A 141 7.82 1.02 -20.01
CA LYS A 141 6.86 0.23 -20.80
C LYS A 141 6.38 0.96 -22.07
N GLY A 142 6.79 2.20 -22.28
CA GLY A 142 6.48 2.98 -23.48
C GLY A 142 5.23 3.87 -23.38
N TYR A 143 4.69 4.05 -22.19
CA TYR A 143 3.62 5.02 -21.96
C TYR A 143 4.19 6.43 -21.98
N THR A 144 3.58 7.32 -22.75
CA THR A 144 4.02 8.72 -22.95
C THR A 144 3.15 9.71 -22.16
N ASP A 145 1.87 9.43 -22.08
CA ASP A 145 0.89 10.31 -21.42
C ASP A 145 0.48 9.71 -20.08
N LEU A 146 0.80 10.41 -18.99
CA LEU A 146 0.61 9.92 -17.64
C LEU A 146 -0.30 10.83 -16.82
N ILE A 147 -1.14 10.22 -16.00
CA ILE A 147 -1.84 10.90 -14.91
C ILE A 147 -1.28 10.39 -13.60
N GLU A 148 -0.62 11.23 -12.86
CA GLU A 148 -0.07 10.95 -11.55
C GLU A 148 -1.03 11.43 -10.46
N ILE A 149 -1.54 10.52 -9.63
CA ILE A 149 -2.37 10.86 -8.46
C ILE A 149 -1.51 10.74 -7.21
N ARG A 150 -1.26 11.87 -6.54
CA ARG A 150 -0.36 11.97 -5.38
C ARG A 150 -1.13 12.16 -4.10
N ILE A 151 -0.75 11.39 -3.07
CA ILE A 151 -1.25 11.58 -1.71
C ILE A 151 -0.12 12.03 -0.74
N TYR A 152 1.09 12.25 -1.26
CA TYR A 152 2.28 12.70 -0.53
C TYR A 152 2.67 11.77 0.63
N GLY A 153 2.59 10.46 0.42
CA GLY A 153 3.14 9.46 1.33
C GLY A 153 4.68 9.56 1.43
N PRO A 154 5.28 9.10 2.52
CA PRO A 154 6.71 9.02 2.65
C PRO A 154 7.29 7.94 1.73
N GLY A 155 8.44 8.20 1.15
CA GLY A 155 9.16 7.27 0.28
C GLY A 155 10.08 8.00 -0.68
N ARG A 156 10.87 7.24 -1.40
CA ARG A 156 11.72 7.78 -2.47
C ARG A 156 10.88 7.99 -3.72
N GLU A 157 11.05 9.13 -4.36
CA GLU A 157 10.41 9.46 -5.64
C GLU A 157 11.50 9.50 -6.72
N PRO A 158 11.56 8.50 -7.61
CA PRO A 158 12.47 8.55 -8.75
C PRO A 158 12.19 9.76 -9.64
N ARG A 159 13.25 10.28 -10.27
CA ARG A 159 13.05 11.30 -11.32
C ARG A 159 12.63 10.61 -12.60
N VAL A 160 11.51 11.00 -13.14
CA VAL A 160 10.98 10.49 -14.39
C VAL A 160 11.29 11.48 -15.51
N SER A 161 11.86 10.98 -16.60
CA SER A 161 12.06 11.75 -17.83
C SER A 161 11.09 11.22 -18.88
N LEU A 162 10.13 12.05 -19.27
CA LEU A 162 9.20 11.72 -20.33
C LEU A 162 9.89 11.83 -21.71
N PRO A 163 9.40 11.12 -22.74
CA PRO A 163 9.74 11.36 -24.13
C PRO A 163 9.41 12.82 -24.54
N GLU A 164 10.00 13.27 -25.67
CA GLU A 164 9.82 14.66 -26.17
C GLU A 164 8.34 15.04 -26.40
N ASP A 165 7.51 14.09 -26.76
CA ASP A 165 6.07 14.21 -27.02
C ASP A 165 5.18 13.75 -25.84
N GLY A 166 5.78 13.42 -24.71
CA GLY A 166 5.07 12.90 -23.54
C GLY A 166 4.55 14.01 -22.63
N GLU A 167 3.40 13.76 -22.01
CA GLU A 167 2.77 14.67 -21.05
C GLU A 167 2.50 14.00 -19.71
N MET A 168 2.71 14.72 -18.62
CA MET A 168 2.37 14.26 -17.27
C MET A 168 1.46 15.27 -16.56
N TYR A 169 0.28 14.79 -16.18
CA TYR A 169 -0.69 15.56 -15.40
C TYR A 169 -0.67 15.10 -13.96
N GLN A 170 -0.36 16.00 -13.03
CA GLN A 170 -0.33 15.70 -11.60
C GLN A 170 -1.60 16.17 -10.91
N ILE A 171 -2.24 15.25 -10.18
CA ILE A 171 -3.41 15.51 -9.34
C ILE A 171 -3.00 15.25 -7.90
N GLY A 172 -3.16 16.22 -7.03
CA GLY A 172 -2.83 16.10 -5.62
C GLY A 172 -3.75 16.92 -4.73
N PRO A 173 -3.78 16.63 -3.43
CA PRO A 173 -4.58 17.38 -2.47
C PRO A 173 -4.03 18.82 -2.33
N ARG A 174 -4.92 19.78 -2.15
CA ARG A 174 -4.57 21.19 -1.91
C ARG A 174 -4.13 21.45 -0.47
N VAL A 175 -4.42 20.53 0.42
CA VAL A 175 -4.10 20.60 1.85
C VAL A 175 -3.46 19.29 2.29
N LYS A 176 -2.72 19.32 3.40
CA LYS A 176 -2.16 18.09 3.98
C LYS A 176 -3.28 17.17 4.43
N LEU A 177 -3.25 15.90 4.02
CA LEU A 177 -4.29 14.91 4.29
C LEU A 177 -4.18 14.24 5.66
N GLY A 178 -3.13 14.51 6.45
CA GLY A 178 -2.88 13.85 7.72
C GLY A 178 -1.58 13.04 7.73
N SER A 179 -1.52 12.06 8.62
CA SER A 179 -0.39 11.11 8.75
C SER A 179 -0.61 9.89 7.85
N ILE A 180 0.47 9.16 7.56
CA ILE A 180 0.47 7.95 6.73
C ILE A 180 -0.47 6.84 7.23
N ILE A 181 -0.76 6.80 8.53
CA ILE A 181 -1.62 5.81 9.17
C ILE A 181 -2.88 6.42 9.79
N GLU A 182 -3.23 7.64 9.42
CA GLU A 182 -4.43 8.33 9.90
C GLU A 182 -5.54 8.15 8.86
N PHE A 183 -6.54 7.31 9.18
CA PHE A 183 -7.62 6.95 8.28
C PHE A 183 -8.95 7.63 8.61
N ASP A 184 -9.13 8.11 9.84
CA ASP A 184 -10.35 8.81 10.25
C ASP A 184 -10.25 10.32 9.99
N ARG A 185 -11.35 10.88 9.57
CA ARG A 185 -11.51 12.31 9.25
C ARG A 185 -12.63 12.92 10.05
#